data_44a0eef9ad830bbefe665331bf1e1a62
#
_entry.id   44a0eef9ad830bbefe665331bf1e1a62
#
_cell.length_a   1.000
_cell.length_b   1.000
_cell.length_c   1.000
_cell.angle_alpha   90.00
_cell.angle_beta   90.00
_cell.angle_gamma   90.00
#
_symmetry.space_group_name_H-M   'P 1'
#
loop_
_entity.id
_entity.type
_entity.pdbx_description
1 polymer ?
#
loop_
_entity_poly.entity_id
_entity_poly.type
_entity_poly.pdbx_seq_one_letter_code
_entity_poly.pdbx_strand_id
1 'polypeptide(L)'
;ADGISIWNTTGPTSTVDGVSDAHHIRAENGQENSSRNNKNYGTVNSSTVYAGPTGTQGSWHGDVARSLFYMAVRYNGLNLVNGNPPDNTMGQMGDLATLLTWNNTDPRDDFEMNRNNYIYTWQMNRNPFIDYPLLADYIFGANFGQPWSSTLSTQNPIENRVVVYPNPATEYLIVSGLEGISKVEIYTITG
;
A
#
# COMPACT_ATOMS: atom_id res chain seq x y z
N ALA A 1 -11.29 -16.56 -3.20
CA ALA A 1 -10.77 -16.54 -4.57
C ALA A 1 -11.65 -15.61 -5.36
N ASP A 2 -11.06 -14.59 -5.87
CA ASP A 2 -11.59 -13.69 -6.85
C ASP A 2 -11.99 -14.51 -8.07
N GLY A 3 -13.20 -14.46 -8.46
CA GLY A 3 -13.73 -15.24 -9.56
C GLY A 3 -13.13 -14.93 -10.93
N ILE A 4 -12.03 -14.19 -11.00
CA ILE A 4 -11.31 -13.96 -12.25
C ILE A 4 -10.30 -15.07 -12.44
N SER A 5 -10.56 -15.91 -13.42
CA SER A 5 -9.64 -16.96 -13.85
C SER A 5 -8.50 -16.34 -14.67
N ILE A 6 -7.58 -15.66 -13.98
CA ILE A 6 -6.37 -15.09 -14.59
C ILE A 6 -5.30 -16.15 -14.84
N TRP A 7 -5.39 -17.27 -14.15
CA TRP A 7 -4.49 -18.41 -14.31
C TRP A 7 -5.24 -19.57 -14.91
N ASN A 8 -4.74 -20.01 -16.01
CA ASN A 8 -5.40 -20.98 -16.84
C ASN A 8 -5.63 -22.32 -16.13
N THR A 9 -6.80 -22.82 -16.15
CA THR A 9 -7.40 -24.17 -16.25
C THR A 9 -6.80 -25.37 -15.52
N THR A 10 -5.59 -25.38 -15.08
CA THR A 10 -5.08 -26.33 -14.09
C THR A 10 -5.30 -25.72 -12.72
N GLY A 11 -6.19 -26.29 -11.96
CA GLY A 11 -6.55 -25.76 -10.63
C GLY A 11 -5.35 -25.38 -9.77
N PRO A 12 -5.53 -24.54 -8.76
CA PRO A 12 -4.45 -24.06 -7.91
C PRO A 12 -3.70 -25.25 -7.34
N THR A 13 -2.42 -25.33 -7.64
CA THR A 13 -1.53 -26.21 -6.91
C THR A 13 -0.94 -25.45 -5.76
N SER A 14 -0.74 -26.10 -4.64
CA SER A 14 -0.22 -25.50 -3.38
C SER A 14 1.19 -24.89 -3.51
N THR A 15 1.79 -24.92 -4.67
CA THR A 15 3.20 -24.61 -4.88
C THR A 15 3.49 -23.59 -5.97
N VAL A 16 2.51 -23.23 -6.78
CA VAL A 16 2.76 -22.34 -7.93
C VAL A 16 1.58 -21.43 -8.13
N ASP A 17 1.87 -20.21 -8.50
CA ASP A 17 0.96 -19.19 -8.99
C ASP A 17 0.36 -18.27 -7.92
N GLY A 18 -0.06 -17.12 -8.39
CA GLY A 18 -0.67 -16.10 -7.57
C GLY A 18 -1.88 -16.58 -6.77
N VAL A 19 -2.51 -17.69 -7.12
CA VAL A 19 -3.66 -18.26 -6.39
C VAL A 19 -3.30 -18.63 -4.93
N SER A 20 -2.07 -19.05 -4.68
CA SER A 20 -1.58 -19.40 -3.34
C SER A 20 -0.83 -18.28 -2.63
N ASP A 21 -0.68 -17.13 -3.27
CA ASP A 21 0.03 -15.99 -2.69
C ASP A 21 -0.79 -15.36 -1.56
N ALA A 22 -0.24 -15.36 -0.35
CA ALA A 22 -0.93 -14.87 0.82
C ALA A 22 -1.19 -13.35 0.77
N HIS A 23 -0.50 -12.59 -0.09
CA HIS A 23 -0.71 -11.16 -0.19
C HIS A 23 -2.09 -10.77 -0.73
N HIS A 24 -2.74 -11.64 -1.51
CA HIS A 24 -4.09 -11.34 -2.01
C HIS A 24 -5.20 -12.18 -1.35
N ILE A 25 -4.85 -13.22 -0.59
CA ILE A 25 -5.82 -14.07 0.09
C ILE A 25 -6.28 -13.38 1.37
N ARG A 26 -7.60 -13.21 1.52
CA ARG A 26 -8.21 -12.63 2.72
C ARG A 26 -9.37 -13.48 3.20
N ALA A 27 -9.55 -13.52 4.53
CA ALA A 27 -10.77 -14.05 5.10
C ALA A 27 -11.94 -13.10 4.80
N GLU A 28 -13.02 -13.63 4.28
CA GLU A 28 -14.19 -12.85 3.88
C GLU A 28 -15.47 -13.54 4.37
N ASN A 29 -16.50 -12.75 4.62
CA ASN A 29 -17.83 -13.27 4.84
C ASN A 29 -18.33 -13.98 3.57
N GLY A 30 -18.87 -15.19 3.70
CA GLY A 30 -19.31 -15.98 2.53
C GLY A 30 -20.40 -15.29 1.69
N GLN A 31 -21.24 -14.47 2.29
CA GLN A 31 -22.26 -13.71 1.58
C GLN A 31 -21.64 -12.56 0.78
N GLU A 32 -20.67 -11.85 1.35
CA GLU A 32 -19.95 -10.79 0.66
C GLU A 32 -19.09 -11.33 -0.48
N ASN A 33 -18.39 -12.43 -0.24
CA ASN A 33 -17.64 -13.11 -1.30
C ASN A 33 -18.55 -13.51 -2.47
N SER A 34 -19.76 -14.00 -2.18
CA SER A 34 -20.75 -14.33 -3.21
C SER A 34 -21.29 -13.10 -3.92
N SER A 35 -21.48 -11.99 -3.19
CA SER A 35 -21.94 -10.73 -3.77
C SER A 35 -20.90 -10.11 -4.69
N ARG A 36 -19.64 -10.22 -4.32
CA ARG A 36 -18.53 -9.76 -5.15
C ARG A 36 -18.36 -10.65 -6.40
N ASN A 37 -18.36 -11.98 -6.25
CA ASN A 37 -18.23 -12.92 -7.36
C ASN A 37 -17.11 -12.49 -8.35
N ASN A 38 -17.37 -12.54 -9.67
CA ASN A 38 -16.43 -12.16 -10.74
C ASN A 38 -16.47 -10.67 -11.11
N LYS A 39 -17.12 -9.84 -10.31
CA LYS A 39 -17.29 -8.43 -10.62
C LYS A 39 -15.99 -7.66 -10.54
N ASN A 40 -15.86 -6.67 -11.40
CA ASN A 40 -14.84 -5.65 -11.27
C ASN A 40 -15.11 -4.76 -10.04
N TYR A 41 -14.09 -4.10 -9.55
CA TYR A 41 -14.25 -3.08 -8.53
C TYR A 41 -14.69 -1.74 -9.16
N GLY A 42 -15.42 -0.94 -8.42
CA GLY A 42 -15.89 0.35 -8.89
C GLY A 42 -16.61 1.14 -7.79
N THR A 43 -17.20 2.25 -8.14
CA THR A 43 -17.82 3.20 -7.19
C THR A 43 -19.27 2.88 -6.84
N VAL A 44 -19.95 2.06 -7.64
CA VAL A 44 -21.38 1.75 -7.45
C VAL A 44 -21.62 0.27 -7.72
N ASN A 45 -22.35 -0.39 -6.82
CA ASN A 45 -22.73 -1.80 -7.00
C ASN A 45 -23.69 -1.98 -8.19
N SER A 46 -23.39 -2.96 -9.03
CA SER A 46 -24.21 -3.38 -10.15
C SER A 46 -24.13 -4.90 -10.38
N SER A 47 -24.66 -5.37 -11.48
CA SER A 47 -24.53 -6.79 -11.88
C SER A 47 -23.09 -7.17 -12.21
N THR A 48 -22.23 -6.22 -12.58
CA THR A 48 -20.86 -6.45 -13.05
C THR A 48 -19.81 -5.65 -12.27
N VAL A 49 -20.22 -4.80 -11.33
CA VAL A 49 -19.34 -3.96 -10.51
C VAL A 49 -19.64 -4.18 -9.04
N TYR A 50 -18.60 -4.25 -8.24
CA TYR A 50 -18.66 -4.34 -6.78
C TYR A 50 -17.97 -3.14 -6.14
N ALA A 51 -18.73 -2.40 -5.35
CA ALA A 51 -18.26 -1.22 -4.62
C ALA A 51 -18.16 -1.45 -3.11
N GLY A 52 -18.41 -2.67 -2.66
CA GLY A 52 -18.41 -3.07 -1.26
C GLY A 52 -19.79 -3.30 -0.67
N PRO A 53 -19.83 -3.78 0.57
CA PRO A 53 -21.08 -4.00 1.30
C PRO A 53 -21.86 -2.69 1.49
N THR A 54 -23.17 -2.78 1.35
CA THR A 54 -24.04 -1.63 1.57
C THR A 54 -24.00 -1.19 3.04
N GLY A 55 -23.73 0.08 3.29
CA GLY A 55 -23.70 0.66 4.63
C GLY A 55 -22.44 0.35 5.44
N THR A 56 -21.51 -0.41 4.90
CA THR A 56 -20.23 -0.69 5.53
C THR A 56 -19.21 0.31 5.02
N GLN A 57 -18.58 0.99 5.95
CA GLN A 57 -17.45 1.85 5.65
C GLN A 57 -16.20 1.08 6.05
N GLY A 58 -15.57 0.44 5.10
CA GLY A 58 -14.40 -0.38 5.39
C GLY A 58 -13.11 0.38 5.10
N SER A 59 -12.18 0.30 6.01
CA SER A 59 -10.76 0.49 5.76
C SER A 59 -10.19 -0.69 4.95
N TRP A 60 -10.93 -1.19 3.99
CA TRP A 60 -10.57 -2.33 3.16
C TRP A 60 -10.37 -1.98 1.69
N HIS A 61 -10.81 -0.80 1.27
CA HIS A 61 -10.70 -0.34 -0.11
C HIS A 61 -9.23 -0.23 -0.53
N GLY A 62 -8.42 0.42 0.29
CA GLY A 62 -6.98 0.54 0.08
C GLY A 62 -6.27 -0.80 0.12
N ASP A 63 -6.67 -1.67 1.05
CA ASP A 63 -6.16 -3.04 1.16
C ASP A 63 -6.33 -3.83 -0.13
N VAL A 64 -7.54 -3.77 -0.71
CA VAL A 64 -7.85 -4.44 -1.98
C VAL A 64 -7.03 -3.84 -3.11
N ALA A 65 -6.96 -2.51 -3.19
CA ALA A 65 -6.19 -1.84 -4.23
C ALA A 65 -4.71 -2.23 -4.18
N ARG A 66 -4.08 -2.16 -3.01
CA ARG A 66 -2.67 -2.54 -2.81
C ARG A 66 -2.40 -4.01 -3.08
N SER A 67 -3.37 -4.87 -2.79
CA SER A 67 -3.32 -6.29 -3.11
C SER A 67 -3.32 -6.51 -4.64
N LEU A 68 -4.20 -5.84 -5.36
CA LEU A 68 -4.31 -5.97 -6.81
C LEU A 68 -3.12 -5.35 -7.55
N PHE A 69 -2.60 -4.23 -7.10
CA PHE A 69 -1.37 -3.65 -7.64
C PHE A 69 -0.19 -4.62 -7.50
N TYR A 70 -0.06 -5.26 -6.35
CA TYR A 70 0.94 -6.28 -6.13
C TYR A 70 0.78 -7.45 -7.11
N MET A 71 -0.43 -7.98 -7.24
CA MET A 71 -0.69 -9.11 -8.12
C MET A 71 -0.40 -8.78 -9.58
N ALA A 72 -0.77 -7.57 -10.02
CA ALA A 72 -0.53 -7.12 -11.40
C ALA A 72 0.96 -6.96 -11.73
N VAL A 73 1.78 -6.59 -10.75
CA VAL A 73 3.25 -6.45 -10.95
C VAL A 73 3.97 -7.78 -10.78
N ARG A 74 3.51 -8.60 -9.83
CA ARG A 74 4.18 -9.85 -9.46
C ARG A 74 3.95 -10.97 -10.46
N TYR A 75 2.80 -11.00 -11.08
CA TYR A 75 2.37 -12.11 -11.94
C TYR A 75 1.97 -11.64 -13.33
N ASN A 76 2.52 -12.29 -14.34
CA ASN A 76 2.05 -12.09 -15.71
C ASN A 76 0.64 -12.63 -15.86
N GLY A 77 -0.26 -11.85 -16.43
CA GLY A 77 -1.62 -12.27 -16.73
C GLY A 77 -2.71 -11.45 -16.07
N LEU A 78 -2.40 -10.59 -15.09
CA LEU A 78 -3.34 -9.59 -14.59
C LEU A 78 -2.97 -8.19 -15.07
N ASN A 79 -3.88 -7.57 -15.84
CA ASN A 79 -3.78 -6.18 -16.24
C ASN A 79 -4.90 -5.39 -15.59
N LEU A 80 -4.54 -4.37 -14.82
CA LEU A 80 -5.52 -3.42 -14.29
C LEU A 80 -5.83 -2.40 -15.38
N VAL A 81 -7.10 -2.26 -15.70
CA VAL A 81 -7.59 -1.40 -16.79
C VAL A 81 -8.66 -0.44 -16.29
N ASN A 82 -8.81 0.69 -16.97
CA ASN A 82 -9.90 1.60 -16.67
C ASN A 82 -11.25 1.03 -17.15
N GLY A 83 -12.28 1.35 -16.40
CA GLY A 83 -13.64 0.95 -16.70
C GLY A 83 -13.98 -0.48 -16.21
N ASN A 84 -14.98 -1.04 -16.81
CA ASN A 84 -15.56 -2.32 -16.41
C ASN A 84 -15.43 -3.34 -17.56
N PRO A 85 -14.25 -3.99 -17.71
CA PRO A 85 -14.09 -5.01 -18.75
C PRO A 85 -15.06 -6.17 -18.50
N PRO A 86 -15.54 -6.84 -19.56
CA PRO A 86 -16.35 -8.02 -19.40
C PRO A 86 -15.62 -9.09 -18.57
N ASP A 87 -16.37 -9.82 -17.74
CA ASP A 87 -15.82 -10.88 -16.87
C ASP A 87 -15.21 -12.07 -17.64
N ASN A 88 -15.54 -12.20 -18.92
CA ASN A 88 -14.93 -13.16 -19.83
C ASN A 88 -13.62 -12.68 -20.46
N THR A 89 -13.18 -11.45 -20.17
CA THR A 89 -11.89 -10.94 -20.64
C THR A 89 -10.80 -11.42 -19.71
N MET A 90 -10.17 -12.51 -20.05
CA MET A 90 -9.14 -13.13 -19.22
C MET A 90 -7.99 -12.15 -18.97
N GLY A 91 -7.58 -12.07 -17.73
CA GLY A 91 -6.44 -11.27 -17.32
C GLY A 91 -6.69 -9.77 -17.22
N GLN A 92 -7.92 -9.30 -17.34
CA GLN A 92 -8.27 -7.90 -17.12
C GLN A 92 -9.16 -7.73 -15.90
N MET A 93 -8.91 -6.68 -15.13
CA MET A 93 -9.74 -6.27 -14.01
C MET A 93 -9.82 -4.73 -13.96
N GLY A 94 -11.01 -4.21 -13.77
CA GLY A 94 -11.28 -2.80 -13.56
C GLY A 94 -11.75 -2.53 -12.13
N ASP A 95 -11.93 -1.33 -11.79
CA ASP A 95 -11.60 -0.10 -12.50
C ASP A 95 -10.32 0.51 -11.90
N LEU A 96 -9.30 0.66 -12.72
CA LEU A 96 -8.00 1.16 -12.25
C LEU A 96 -8.09 2.55 -11.59
N ALA A 97 -8.89 3.46 -12.15
CA ALA A 97 -9.07 4.79 -11.58
C ALA A 97 -9.69 4.72 -10.17
N THR A 98 -10.64 3.84 -9.97
CA THR A 98 -11.23 3.56 -8.65
C THR A 98 -10.20 2.99 -7.68
N LEU A 99 -9.39 2.03 -8.11
CA LEU A 99 -8.37 1.42 -7.26
C LEU A 99 -7.30 2.44 -6.82
N LEU A 100 -6.86 3.32 -7.72
CA LEU A 100 -5.94 4.42 -7.38
C LEU A 100 -6.56 5.38 -6.37
N THR A 101 -7.84 5.72 -6.55
CA THR A 101 -8.58 6.54 -5.59
C THR A 101 -8.66 5.86 -4.22
N TRP A 102 -8.97 4.58 -4.18
CA TRP A 102 -9.06 3.81 -2.94
C TRP A 102 -7.71 3.76 -2.20
N ASN A 103 -6.63 3.54 -2.90
CA ASN A 103 -5.29 3.56 -2.31
C ASN A 103 -4.95 4.90 -1.63
N ASN A 104 -5.42 6.00 -2.22
CA ASN A 104 -5.16 7.34 -1.70
C ASN A 104 -6.11 7.74 -0.56
N THR A 105 -7.35 7.26 -0.58
CA THR A 105 -8.37 7.63 0.41
C THR A 105 -8.43 6.70 1.62
N ASP A 106 -7.91 5.50 1.48
CA ASP A 106 -7.81 4.49 2.53
C ASP A 106 -6.32 4.11 2.74
N PRO A 107 -5.59 4.91 3.54
CA PRO A 107 -4.17 4.70 3.76
C PRO A 107 -3.91 3.40 4.50
N ARG A 108 -2.73 2.83 4.26
CA ARG A 108 -2.28 1.61 4.96
C ARG A 108 -2.37 1.78 6.47
N ASP A 109 -2.78 0.73 7.13
CA ASP A 109 -2.89 0.67 8.58
C ASP A 109 -1.91 -0.34 9.22
N ASP A 110 -1.96 -0.42 10.54
CA ASP A 110 -1.11 -1.35 11.31
C ASP A 110 -1.43 -2.81 11.00
N PHE A 111 -2.68 -3.13 10.66
CA PHE A 111 -3.08 -4.49 10.29
C PHE A 111 -2.37 -4.92 9.00
N GLU A 112 -2.40 -4.09 7.96
CA GLU A 112 -1.71 -4.37 6.71
C GLU A 112 -0.19 -4.48 6.90
N MET A 113 0.41 -3.57 7.67
CA MET A 113 1.84 -3.58 7.96
C MET A 113 2.26 -4.86 8.70
N ASN A 114 1.53 -5.23 9.74
CA ASN A 114 1.79 -6.44 10.51
C ASN A 114 1.60 -7.69 9.65
N ARG A 115 0.56 -7.72 8.83
CA ARG A 115 0.30 -8.80 7.91
C ARG A 115 1.41 -8.93 6.86
N ASN A 116 1.88 -7.82 6.28
CA ASN A 116 2.99 -7.79 5.34
C ASN A 116 4.29 -8.35 5.97
N ASN A 117 4.57 -7.96 7.22
CA ASN A 117 5.69 -8.49 8.00
C ASN A 117 5.55 -10.00 8.23
N TYR A 118 4.36 -10.46 8.60
CA TYR A 118 4.12 -11.87 8.88
C TYR A 118 4.24 -12.74 7.61
N ILE A 119 3.66 -12.30 6.49
CA ILE A 119 3.77 -13.01 5.21
C ILE A 119 5.25 -13.12 4.79
N TYR A 120 6.03 -12.08 5.00
CA TYR A 120 7.47 -12.10 4.70
C TYR A 120 8.20 -13.25 5.40
N THR A 121 7.81 -13.63 6.60
CA THR A 121 8.44 -14.74 7.33
C THR A 121 8.20 -16.10 6.68
N TRP A 122 7.18 -16.23 5.85
CA TRP A 122 6.79 -17.47 5.18
C TRP A 122 7.11 -17.50 3.69
N GLN A 123 6.80 -16.41 2.99
CA GLN A 123 6.97 -16.32 1.53
C GLN A 123 8.26 -15.61 1.12
N MET A 124 8.99 -15.01 2.05
CA MET A 124 10.24 -14.28 1.82
C MET A 124 10.10 -13.11 0.83
N ASN A 125 8.89 -12.61 0.65
CA ASN A 125 8.57 -11.45 -0.18
C ASN A 125 7.58 -10.52 0.53
N ARG A 126 7.54 -9.27 0.10
CA ARG A 126 6.67 -8.23 0.65
C ARG A 126 5.82 -7.64 -0.45
N ASN A 127 4.67 -7.12 -0.08
CA ASN A 127 3.90 -6.26 -0.95
C ASN A 127 4.47 -4.83 -0.89
N PRO A 128 5.14 -4.35 -1.96
CA PRO A 128 5.77 -3.04 -1.95
C PRO A 128 4.75 -1.89 -1.91
N PHE A 129 3.51 -2.12 -2.30
CA PHE A 129 2.46 -1.10 -2.23
C PHE A 129 1.93 -0.87 -0.81
N ILE A 130 2.16 -1.82 0.11
CA ILE A 130 1.95 -1.60 1.55
C ILE A 130 3.13 -0.82 2.13
N ASP A 131 4.36 -1.17 1.76
CA ASP A 131 5.55 -0.45 2.24
C ASP A 131 5.61 0.99 1.70
N TYR A 132 5.24 1.18 0.44
CA TYR A 132 5.31 2.44 -0.31
C TYR A 132 4.03 2.67 -1.14
N PRO A 133 2.90 3.09 -0.52
CA PRO A 133 1.63 3.23 -1.23
C PRO A 133 1.67 4.17 -2.44
N LEU A 134 2.49 5.22 -2.39
CA LEU A 134 2.68 6.14 -3.50
C LEU A 134 3.28 5.49 -4.76
N LEU A 135 3.89 4.32 -4.62
CA LEU A 135 4.44 3.59 -5.77
C LEU A 135 3.36 3.27 -6.82
N ALA A 136 2.10 3.13 -6.39
CA ALA A 136 0.98 2.91 -7.29
C ALA A 136 0.83 4.01 -8.34
N ASP A 137 1.04 5.27 -7.96
CA ASP A 137 0.95 6.40 -8.88
C ASP A 137 2.06 6.40 -9.95
N TYR A 138 3.23 5.86 -9.62
CA TYR A 138 4.36 5.78 -10.54
C TYR A 138 4.27 4.60 -11.51
N ILE A 139 3.54 3.55 -11.13
CA ILE A 139 3.38 2.36 -11.97
C ILE A 139 2.08 2.42 -12.77
N PHE A 140 1.01 2.93 -12.18
CA PHE A 140 -0.35 2.86 -12.75
C PHE A 140 -1.04 4.22 -12.89
N GLY A 141 -0.53 5.26 -12.22
CA GLY A 141 -1.24 6.53 -12.05
C GLY A 141 -0.56 7.71 -12.74
N ALA A 142 -0.76 8.89 -12.16
CA ALA A 142 -0.39 10.18 -12.76
C ALA A 142 1.12 10.36 -12.96
N ASN A 143 1.95 9.65 -12.18
CA ASN A 143 3.40 9.72 -12.26
C ASN A 143 4.01 8.59 -13.11
N PHE A 144 3.20 7.92 -13.93
CA PHE A 144 3.68 6.81 -14.76
C PHE A 144 4.91 7.21 -15.59
N GLY A 145 5.96 6.40 -15.51
CA GLY A 145 7.21 6.62 -16.22
C GLY A 145 8.16 7.66 -15.60
N GLN A 146 7.77 8.29 -14.50
CA GLN A 146 8.68 9.17 -13.75
C GLN A 146 9.60 8.33 -12.85
N PRO A 147 10.82 8.81 -12.58
CA PRO A 147 11.71 8.16 -11.64
C PRO A 147 11.06 8.12 -10.24
N TRP A 148 10.97 6.94 -9.66
CA TRP A 148 10.54 6.79 -8.29
C TRP A 148 11.76 6.76 -7.36
N SER A 149 11.68 7.48 -6.26
CA SER A 149 12.70 7.48 -5.22
C SER A 149 12.03 7.07 -3.92
N SER A 150 12.60 6.06 -3.28
CA SER A 150 12.21 5.65 -1.92
C SER A 150 12.69 6.61 -0.86
N THR A 151 13.31 7.73 -1.23
CA THR A 151 13.44 8.81 -0.29
C THR A 151 12.03 9.08 0.20
N LEU A 152 11.74 8.46 1.33
CA LEU A 152 10.78 8.99 2.23
C LEU A 152 10.95 10.48 2.12
N SER A 153 9.95 11.18 1.66
CA SER A 153 9.76 12.54 2.03
C SER A 153 9.57 12.51 3.55
N THR A 154 10.63 12.31 4.29
CA THR A 154 10.83 13.12 5.42
C THR A 154 10.70 14.51 4.82
N GLN A 155 9.56 15.15 5.01
CA GLN A 155 9.55 16.60 5.06
C GLN A 155 10.87 16.90 5.69
N ASN A 156 11.79 17.58 4.95
CA ASN A 156 13.07 17.92 5.51
C ASN A 156 12.77 18.29 6.94
N PRO A 157 13.20 17.54 7.96
CA PRO A 157 13.08 18.08 9.27
C PRO A 157 13.74 19.43 9.06
N ILE A 158 13.05 20.50 9.35
CA ILE A 158 13.71 21.79 9.47
C ILE A 158 14.89 21.40 10.31
N GLU A 159 16.06 21.30 9.68
CA GLU A 159 17.26 20.98 10.42
C GLU A 159 17.48 22.20 11.31
N ASN A 160 16.74 22.26 12.40
CA ASN A 160 17.14 23.01 13.56
C ASN A 160 18.39 22.29 14.05
N ARG A 161 19.47 22.44 13.27
CA ARG A 161 20.78 22.01 13.70
C ARG A 161 21.15 22.91 14.85
N VAL A 162 20.75 22.48 16.04
CA VAL A 162 21.35 23.03 17.24
C VAL A 162 22.82 22.63 17.18
N VAL A 163 23.66 23.60 16.92
CA VAL A 163 25.12 23.42 16.92
C VAL A 163 25.67 23.96 18.18
N VAL A 164 26.48 23.15 18.84
CA VAL A 164 27.12 23.49 20.12
C VAL A 164 28.63 23.51 19.90
N TYR A 165 29.25 24.66 20.10
CA TYR A 165 30.69 24.81 19.90
C TYR A 165 31.28 25.89 20.83
N PRO A 166 32.59 25.86 21.13
CA PRO A 166 33.50 24.75 20.82
C PRO A 166 33.18 23.50 21.64
N ASN A 167 33.57 22.36 21.16
CA ASN A 167 33.47 21.10 21.88
C ASN A 167 34.80 20.36 21.75
N PRO A 168 35.61 20.23 22.84
CA PRO A 168 35.33 20.65 24.22
C PRO A 168 35.35 22.17 24.42
N ALA A 169 34.51 22.63 25.34
CA ALA A 169 34.47 24.02 25.78
C ALA A 169 35.37 24.23 27.02
N THR A 170 36.03 25.42 27.12
CA THR A 170 36.84 25.75 28.26
C THR A 170 36.29 26.94 29.05
N GLU A 171 35.82 27.96 28.40
CA GLU A 171 35.33 29.19 29.04
C GLU A 171 33.88 29.53 28.70
N TYR A 172 33.48 29.25 27.47
CA TYR A 172 32.13 29.51 27.00
C TYR A 172 31.68 28.49 25.98
N LEU A 173 30.38 28.43 25.81
CA LEU A 173 29.72 27.54 24.89
C LEU A 173 28.70 28.34 24.05
N ILE A 174 28.75 28.22 22.75
CA ILE A 174 27.78 28.82 21.85
C ILE A 174 26.81 27.75 21.41
N VAL A 175 25.52 28.03 21.56
CA VAL A 175 24.42 27.20 21.04
C VAL A 175 23.74 28.01 19.97
N SER A 176 23.76 27.53 18.74
CA SER A 176 23.12 28.15 17.58
C SER A 176 22.02 27.26 17.01
N GLY A 177 21.12 27.82 16.20
CA GLY A 177 19.97 27.07 15.63
C GLY A 177 18.80 26.93 16.60
N LEU A 178 18.64 27.88 17.52
CA LEU A 178 17.59 27.86 18.55
C LEU A 178 16.24 28.42 18.10
N GLU A 179 16.02 28.58 16.81
CA GLU A 179 14.72 29.06 16.29
C GLU A 179 13.60 28.13 16.73
N GLY A 180 12.61 28.66 17.44
CA GLY A 180 11.49 27.90 17.98
C GLY A 180 11.76 27.13 19.27
N ILE A 181 12.96 27.22 19.88
CA ILE A 181 13.28 26.60 21.15
C ILE A 181 13.01 27.59 22.27
N SER A 182 12.16 27.22 23.23
CA SER A 182 11.80 28.08 24.37
C SER A 182 12.69 27.89 25.61
N LYS A 183 13.45 26.82 25.66
CA LYS A 183 14.29 26.50 26.85
C LYS A 183 15.49 25.63 26.45
N VAL A 184 16.65 25.94 27.05
CA VAL A 184 17.86 25.13 27.01
C VAL A 184 18.27 24.79 28.44
N GLU A 185 18.55 23.54 28.72
CA GLU A 185 19.02 23.03 30.00
C GLU A 185 20.34 22.31 29.82
N ILE A 186 21.28 22.54 30.71
CA ILE A 186 22.60 21.89 30.68
C ILE A 186 22.77 21.12 31.99
N TYR A 187 23.09 19.85 31.86
CA TYR A 187 23.29 18.94 32.97
C TYR A 187 24.74 18.46 33.00
N THR A 188 25.26 18.23 34.19
CA THR A 188 26.52 17.51 34.34
C THR A 188 26.29 16.01 34.13
N ILE A 189 27.37 15.27 33.82
CA ILE A 189 27.28 13.81 33.65
C ILE A 189 26.90 13.09 34.96
N THR A 190 26.95 13.75 36.04
CA THR A 190 26.61 13.23 37.37
C THR A 190 25.21 13.67 37.86
N GLY A 191 24.46 14.37 37.05
CA GLY A 191 23.11 14.89 37.34
C GLY A 191 23.08 16.33 37.78
#